data_6b99c0e8f2c29a72009d7d4b1ae59985
#
_entry.id   6b99c0e8f2c29a72009d7d4b1ae59985
#
_cell.length_a   1.000
_cell.length_b   1.000
_cell.length_c   1.000
_cell.angle_alpha   90.00
_cell.angle_beta   90.00
_cell.angle_gamma   90.00
#
_symmetry.space_group_name_H-M   'P 1'
#
loop_
_entity.id
_entity.type
_entity.pdbx_description
1 polymer ?
#
loop_
_entity_poly.entity_id
_entity_poly.type
_entity_poly.pdbx_seq_one_letter_code
_entity_poly.pdbx_strand_id
1 'polypeptide(L)'
;MRNYLLFLLFLLPAGLLAAPAVREPVVEATIDWQNEKILLTAQWQPGQALANQSNAELRQRLREALLKKLSVVVSALWERSKADGAAEPDLSALWSSLRLDTFQVAENRALATMQVALRGRSSLLAHLPFEYGSELQAESGEALPAAYDKRPNVGEHDSSDHEPLLYTGLVIDARHLPYVPSLNVGVFTSTGRQIYGAAFVTRATAVKRGIAGYFASDSAPSALRRAGKRPLKVSAIDLQAAGEHGIVISEEDAAKLLAHSDSTRNMRRARVVIIVNADKLRERY
;
A
#
# COMPACT_ATOMS: atom_id res chain seq x y z
N MET A 1 11.95 -88.42 21.74
CA MET A 1 11.30 -87.42 20.90
C MET A 1 11.14 -86.18 21.79
N ARG A 2 11.95 -85.14 21.57
CA ARG A 2 12.00 -83.98 22.46
C ARG A 2 11.39 -82.80 21.71
N ASN A 3 10.22 -82.30 22.16
CA ASN A 3 9.59 -81.11 21.65
C ASN A 3 10.29 -79.86 22.12
N TYR A 4 10.87 -79.05 21.20
CA TYR A 4 11.34 -77.76 21.47
C TYR A 4 10.20 -76.72 21.17
N LEU A 5 9.71 -76.10 22.25
CA LEU A 5 8.73 -75.06 22.17
C LEU A 5 9.56 -73.70 21.93
N LEU A 6 9.45 -73.16 20.70
CA LEU A 6 10.04 -71.90 20.34
C LEU A 6 9.15 -70.77 20.87
N PHE A 7 9.60 -70.04 21.88
CA PHE A 7 9.00 -68.78 22.33
C PHE A 7 9.43 -67.65 21.35
N LEU A 8 8.51 -67.25 20.50
CA LEU A 8 8.70 -66.06 19.66
C LEU A 8 8.36 -64.82 20.49
N LEU A 9 9.42 -64.10 20.95
CA LEU A 9 9.27 -62.82 21.61
C LEU A 9 8.95 -61.74 20.55
N PHE A 10 7.67 -61.32 20.47
CA PHE A 10 7.27 -60.15 19.68
C PHE A 10 7.83 -58.91 20.36
N LEU A 11 8.92 -58.37 19.83
CA LEU A 11 9.38 -56.98 20.08
C LEU A 11 8.39 -56.05 19.36
N LEU A 12 7.43 -55.51 20.11
CA LEU A 12 6.67 -54.34 19.68
C LEU A 12 7.64 -53.17 19.49
N PRO A 13 7.66 -52.51 18.32
CA PRO A 13 8.42 -51.30 18.17
C PRO A 13 7.85 -50.26 19.16
N ALA A 14 8.71 -49.74 20.04
CA ALA A 14 8.40 -48.58 20.86
C ALA A 14 7.90 -47.50 19.92
N GLY A 15 6.59 -47.21 19.98
CA GLY A 15 6.00 -46.14 19.22
C GLY A 15 6.81 -44.88 19.49
N LEU A 16 7.42 -44.31 18.45
CA LEU A 16 7.89 -42.95 18.45
C LEU A 16 6.66 -42.10 18.81
N LEU A 17 6.56 -41.69 20.07
CA LEU A 17 5.71 -40.57 20.48
C LEU A 17 6.27 -39.37 19.73
N ALA A 18 5.68 -39.08 18.56
CA ALA A 18 5.96 -37.84 17.85
C ALA A 18 5.74 -36.71 18.85
N ALA A 19 6.79 -35.96 19.14
CA ALA A 19 6.69 -34.78 19.99
C ALA A 19 5.55 -33.92 19.43
N PRO A 20 4.66 -33.39 20.28
CA PRO A 20 3.54 -32.59 19.80
C PRO A 20 4.11 -31.45 18.94
N ALA A 21 3.72 -31.42 17.68
CA ALA A 21 4.17 -30.40 16.75
C ALA A 21 3.90 -29.04 17.39
N VAL A 22 4.95 -28.28 17.63
CA VAL A 22 4.84 -26.91 18.17
C VAL A 22 4.05 -26.12 17.14
N ARG A 23 2.81 -25.77 17.47
CA ARG A 23 1.99 -24.97 16.56
C ARG A 23 2.64 -23.60 16.35
N GLU A 24 2.82 -23.24 15.10
CA GLU A 24 3.30 -21.91 14.72
C GLU A 24 2.30 -20.82 15.14
N PRO A 25 2.75 -19.58 15.43
CA PRO A 25 1.85 -18.46 15.66
C PRO A 25 0.95 -18.23 14.44
N VAL A 26 -0.34 -17.99 14.68
CA VAL A 26 -1.28 -17.53 13.65
C VAL A 26 -1.10 -16.02 13.51
N VAL A 27 -0.84 -15.56 12.30
CA VAL A 27 -0.59 -14.14 12.02
C VAL A 27 -1.57 -13.63 10.97
N GLU A 28 -2.31 -12.60 11.34
CA GLU A 28 -3.19 -11.85 10.46
C GLU A 28 -2.55 -10.48 10.15
N ALA A 29 -2.72 -10.03 8.92
CA ALA A 29 -2.32 -8.70 8.50
C ALA A 29 -3.46 -8.01 7.77
N THR A 30 -3.63 -6.72 8.00
CA THR A 30 -4.63 -5.88 7.34
C THR A 30 -3.98 -4.58 6.90
N ILE A 31 -4.13 -4.22 5.63
CA ILE A 31 -3.81 -2.88 5.15
C ILE A 31 -5.04 -2.02 5.34
N ASP A 32 -4.90 -0.94 6.10
CA ASP A 32 -5.92 0.08 6.30
C ASP A 32 -5.53 1.32 5.47
N TRP A 33 -6.07 1.41 4.27
CA TRP A 33 -5.79 2.48 3.34
C TRP A 33 -6.32 3.84 3.80
N GLN A 34 -7.42 3.85 4.55
CA GLN A 34 -8.02 5.08 5.07
C GLN A 34 -7.16 5.69 6.18
N ASN A 35 -6.59 4.85 7.06
CA ASN A 35 -5.70 5.25 8.14
C ASN A 35 -4.22 5.12 7.76
N GLU A 36 -3.92 4.71 6.51
CA GLU A 36 -2.60 4.66 5.90
C GLU A 36 -1.59 3.85 6.72
N LYS A 37 -1.98 2.62 7.11
CA LYS A 37 -1.14 1.72 7.90
C LYS A 37 -1.40 0.25 7.61
N ILE A 38 -0.39 -0.57 7.88
CA ILE A 38 -0.50 -2.03 7.95
C ILE A 38 -0.63 -2.40 9.42
N LEU A 39 -1.65 -3.16 9.75
CA LEU A 39 -1.90 -3.70 11.10
C LEU A 39 -1.59 -5.19 11.07
N LEU A 40 -0.78 -5.66 12.02
CA LEU A 40 -0.47 -7.08 12.16
C LEU A 40 -0.80 -7.53 13.58
N THR A 41 -1.38 -8.72 13.67
CA THR A 41 -1.70 -9.38 14.94
C THR A 41 -1.18 -10.81 14.88
N ALA A 42 -0.35 -11.21 15.83
CA ALA A 42 0.10 -12.58 16.01
C ALA A 42 -0.52 -13.15 17.27
N GLN A 43 -1.13 -14.32 17.16
CA GLN A 43 -1.67 -15.09 18.27
C GLN A 43 -1.01 -16.46 18.29
N TRP A 44 -0.56 -16.87 19.47
CA TRP A 44 0.03 -18.16 19.68
C TRP A 44 -0.60 -18.90 20.87
N GLN A 45 -0.96 -20.18 20.64
CA GLN A 45 -1.53 -21.07 21.65
C GLN A 45 -0.73 -22.39 21.63
N PRO A 46 0.48 -22.42 22.21
CA PRO A 46 1.36 -23.58 22.12
C PRO A 46 1.01 -24.72 23.08
N GLY A 47 -0.12 -24.66 23.79
CA GLY A 47 -0.48 -25.65 24.79
C GLY A 47 0.47 -25.66 25.97
N GLN A 48 0.85 -26.85 26.49
CA GLN A 48 1.76 -26.98 27.63
C GLN A 48 3.18 -26.42 27.38
N ALA A 49 3.57 -26.18 26.11
CA ALA A 49 4.88 -25.62 25.79
C ALA A 49 5.06 -24.16 26.22
N LEU A 50 3.97 -23.43 26.51
CA LEU A 50 4.04 -22.04 27.03
C LEU A 50 4.62 -21.98 28.44
N ALA A 51 4.31 -22.97 29.28
CA ALA A 51 4.74 -22.98 30.67
C ALA A 51 6.25 -23.02 30.88
N ASN A 52 6.99 -23.44 29.83
CA ASN A 52 8.45 -23.60 29.87
C ASN A 52 9.23 -22.51 29.12
N GLN A 53 8.53 -21.54 28.53
CA GLN A 53 9.18 -20.45 27.76
C GLN A 53 9.15 -19.13 28.53
N SER A 54 10.28 -18.43 28.50
CA SER A 54 10.34 -17.08 29.06
C SER A 54 9.54 -16.09 28.22
N ASN A 55 9.05 -15.02 28.85
CA ASN A 55 8.39 -13.92 28.14
C ASN A 55 9.27 -13.29 27.04
N ALA A 56 10.59 -13.34 27.19
CA ALA A 56 11.52 -12.85 26.20
C ALA A 56 11.53 -13.73 24.92
N GLU A 57 11.55 -15.06 25.09
CA GLU A 57 11.48 -16.02 23.98
C GLU A 57 10.14 -15.94 23.25
N LEU A 58 9.02 -15.86 23.99
CA LEU A 58 7.68 -15.69 23.42
C LEU A 58 7.58 -14.40 22.61
N ARG A 59 8.09 -13.30 23.16
CA ARG A 59 8.12 -11.99 22.49
C ARG A 59 8.95 -12.04 21.21
N GLN A 60 10.11 -12.67 21.24
CA GLN A 60 10.99 -12.80 20.09
C GLN A 60 10.31 -13.63 18.99
N ARG A 61 9.73 -14.77 19.32
CA ARG A 61 9.06 -15.66 18.37
C ARG A 61 7.85 -15.00 17.70
N LEU A 62 7.01 -14.30 18.47
CA LEU A 62 5.88 -13.54 17.91
C LEU A 62 6.35 -12.39 17.01
N ARG A 63 7.43 -11.70 17.40
CA ARG A 63 8.02 -10.65 16.57
C ARG A 63 8.53 -11.21 15.24
N GLU A 64 9.21 -12.33 15.24
CA GLU A 64 9.70 -13.00 14.02
C GLU A 64 8.54 -13.39 13.10
N ALA A 65 7.48 -13.98 13.65
CA ALA A 65 6.28 -14.34 12.90
C ALA A 65 5.61 -13.11 12.27
N LEU A 66 5.47 -12.00 13.01
CA LEU A 66 4.95 -10.74 12.51
C LEU A 66 5.81 -10.16 11.38
N LEU A 67 7.13 -10.16 11.52
CA LEU A 67 8.06 -9.67 10.48
C LEU A 67 8.01 -10.56 9.22
N LYS A 68 7.91 -11.87 9.38
CA LYS A 68 7.74 -12.80 8.25
C LYS A 68 6.44 -12.52 7.49
N LYS A 69 5.33 -12.30 8.20
CA LYS A 69 4.05 -11.94 7.57
C LYS A 69 4.11 -10.57 6.89
N LEU A 70 4.72 -9.60 7.56
CA LEU A 70 4.90 -8.25 7.03
C LEU A 70 5.72 -8.27 5.73
N SER A 71 6.78 -9.09 5.63
CA SER A 71 7.56 -9.18 4.40
C SER A 71 6.71 -9.65 3.21
N VAL A 72 5.81 -10.60 3.42
CA VAL A 72 4.86 -11.04 2.37
C VAL A 72 3.93 -9.92 1.94
N VAL A 73 3.36 -9.18 2.90
CA VAL A 73 2.46 -8.04 2.62
C VAL A 73 3.19 -6.94 1.86
N VAL A 74 4.39 -6.59 2.29
CA VAL A 74 5.22 -5.54 1.65
C VAL A 74 5.65 -5.95 0.25
N SER A 75 6.04 -7.21 0.05
CA SER A 75 6.36 -7.72 -1.30
C SER A 75 5.14 -7.62 -2.22
N ALA A 76 3.95 -8.03 -1.76
CA ALA A 76 2.72 -7.91 -2.55
C ALA A 76 2.38 -6.45 -2.88
N LEU A 77 2.57 -5.51 -1.92
CA LEU A 77 2.39 -4.08 -2.15
C LEU A 77 3.41 -3.52 -3.13
N TRP A 78 4.66 -3.96 -3.03
CA TRP A 78 5.73 -3.54 -3.94
C TRP A 78 5.46 -4.01 -5.36
N GLU A 79 5.18 -5.30 -5.55
CA GLU A 79 4.84 -5.87 -6.86
C GLU A 79 3.66 -5.13 -7.53
N ARG A 80 2.67 -4.74 -6.75
CA ARG A 80 1.52 -3.98 -7.21
C ARG A 80 1.85 -2.52 -7.56
N SER A 81 2.87 -1.94 -6.95
CA SER A 81 3.12 -0.49 -6.99
C SER A 81 4.36 -0.11 -7.80
N LYS A 82 5.24 -1.06 -8.11
CA LYS A 82 6.48 -0.82 -8.86
C LYS A 82 6.22 -0.64 -10.35
N ALA A 83 7.07 0.13 -11.01
CA ALA A 83 7.17 0.14 -12.47
C ALA A 83 7.96 -1.09 -12.95
N ASP A 84 7.79 -1.45 -14.22
CA ASP A 84 8.55 -2.54 -14.81
C ASP A 84 10.06 -2.27 -14.74
N GLY A 85 10.80 -3.28 -14.28
CA GLY A 85 12.26 -3.17 -14.12
C GLY A 85 12.73 -2.35 -12.91
N ALA A 86 11.82 -1.93 -12.00
CA ALA A 86 12.21 -1.23 -10.80
C ALA A 86 13.09 -2.11 -9.88
N ALA A 87 14.12 -1.50 -9.28
CA ALA A 87 15.00 -2.18 -8.34
C ALA A 87 14.25 -2.60 -7.06
N GLU A 88 14.63 -3.74 -6.49
CA GLU A 88 14.06 -4.18 -5.21
C GLU A 88 14.42 -3.20 -4.08
N PRO A 89 13.47 -2.91 -3.16
CA PRO A 89 13.70 -1.96 -2.09
C PRO A 89 14.61 -2.53 -1.00
N ASP A 90 15.56 -1.72 -0.52
CA ASP A 90 16.27 -2.02 0.73
C ASP A 90 15.42 -1.57 1.93
N LEU A 91 14.82 -2.54 2.60
CA LEU A 91 13.97 -2.32 3.76
C LEU A 91 14.67 -2.60 5.10
N SER A 92 15.99 -2.83 5.11
CA SER A 92 16.75 -3.20 6.31
C SER A 92 16.61 -2.18 7.45
N ALA A 93 16.67 -0.89 7.13
CA ALA A 93 16.46 0.19 8.08
C ALA A 93 15.03 0.21 8.64
N LEU A 94 14.03 -0.07 7.80
CA LEU A 94 12.64 -0.20 8.26
C LEU A 94 12.51 -1.37 9.23
N TRP A 95 12.96 -2.58 8.84
CA TRP A 95 12.86 -3.77 9.68
C TRP A 95 13.54 -3.60 11.04
N SER A 96 14.70 -2.95 11.08
CA SER A 96 15.44 -2.70 12.33
C SER A 96 14.72 -1.70 13.25
N SER A 97 13.93 -0.79 12.71
CA SER A 97 13.18 0.22 13.47
C SER A 97 11.88 -0.30 14.09
N LEU A 98 11.30 -1.38 13.54
CA LEU A 98 10.00 -1.88 13.96
C LEU A 98 10.03 -2.49 15.36
N ARG A 99 9.01 -2.17 16.15
CA ARG A 99 8.79 -2.67 17.51
C ARG A 99 7.37 -3.23 17.63
N LEU A 100 7.15 -4.05 18.63
CA LEU A 100 5.81 -4.48 19.02
C LEU A 100 5.07 -3.29 19.66
N ASP A 101 3.84 -3.06 19.25
CA ASP A 101 2.97 -2.07 19.90
C ASP A 101 2.42 -2.63 21.21
N THR A 102 2.01 -3.91 21.19
CA THR A 102 1.54 -4.61 22.36
C THR A 102 2.16 -6.00 22.45
N PHE A 103 2.30 -6.51 23.66
CA PHE A 103 2.65 -7.88 23.96
C PHE A 103 1.96 -8.29 25.26
N GLN A 104 1.17 -9.36 25.20
CA GLN A 104 0.39 -9.86 26.33
C GLN A 104 0.50 -11.38 26.40
N VAL A 105 0.63 -11.91 27.60
CA VAL A 105 0.63 -13.35 27.87
C VAL A 105 -0.50 -13.61 28.87
N ALA A 106 -1.41 -14.47 28.51
CA ALA A 106 -2.44 -15.04 29.37
C ALA A 106 -2.17 -16.54 29.51
N GLU A 107 -2.83 -17.22 30.47
CA GLU A 107 -2.59 -18.59 30.90
C GLU A 107 -2.18 -19.61 29.82
N ASN A 108 -2.78 -19.56 28.65
CA ASN A 108 -2.47 -20.47 27.53
C ASN A 108 -2.39 -19.77 26.17
N ARG A 109 -2.14 -18.45 26.16
CA ARG A 109 -2.13 -17.67 24.92
C ARG A 109 -1.15 -16.49 25.03
N ALA A 110 -0.35 -16.29 24.00
CA ALA A 110 0.44 -15.09 23.80
C ALA A 110 -0.09 -14.30 22.61
N LEU A 111 -0.19 -12.99 22.76
CA LEU A 111 -0.68 -12.06 21.75
C LEU A 111 0.32 -10.93 21.56
N ALA A 112 0.61 -10.58 20.30
CA ALA A 112 1.40 -9.41 19.97
C ALA A 112 0.80 -8.66 18.79
N THR A 113 0.92 -7.34 18.79
CA THR A 113 0.54 -6.50 17.67
C THR A 113 1.72 -5.65 17.19
N MET A 114 1.69 -5.31 15.91
CA MET A 114 2.65 -4.41 15.28
C MET A 114 1.91 -3.59 14.23
N GLN A 115 2.26 -2.33 14.08
CA GLN A 115 1.77 -1.51 12.99
C GLN A 115 2.91 -0.83 12.24
N VAL A 116 2.71 -0.67 10.93
CA VAL A 116 3.65 0.00 10.03
C VAL A 116 2.90 1.08 9.29
N ALA A 117 3.36 2.32 9.42
CA ALA A 117 2.79 3.43 8.68
C ALA A 117 3.11 3.31 7.18
N LEU A 118 2.15 3.58 6.32
CA LEU A 118 2.39 3.65 4.87
C LEU A 118 3.10 4.95 4.49
N ARG A 119 2.85 6.07 5.20
CA ARG A 119 3.49 7.38 4.99
C ARG A 119 4.04 7.97 6.29
N GLY A 120 5.00 8.90 6.16
CA GLY A 120 5.74 9.51 7.27
C GLY A 120 7.22 9.19 7.20
N ARG A 121 8.03 9.78 8.08
CA ARG A 121 9.50 9.62 8.06
C ARG A 121 9.98 8.18 8.26
N SER A 122 9.30 7.42 9.12
CA SER A 122 9.61 6.02 9.42
C SER A 122 8.57 5.08 8.80
N SER A 123 8.14 5.35 7.59
CA SER A 123 7.08 4.62 6.89
C SER A 123 7.62 3.77 5.76
N LEU A 124 6.75 2.91 5.22
CA LEU A 124 7.08 2.11 4.05
C LEU A 124 7.48 3.00 2.85
N LEU A 125 6.71 4.06 2.54
CA LEU A 125 7.01 4.98 1.43
C LEU A 125 8.37 5.68 1.54
N ALA A 126 8.90 5.86 2.74
CA ALA A 126 10.22 6.45 2.92
C ALA A 126 11.38 5.55 2.44
N HIS A 127 11.11 4.24 2.31
CA HIS A 127 12.11 3.22 1.95
C HIS A 127 11.89 2.64 0.54
N LEU A 128 10.78 2.99 -0.14
CA LEU A 128 10.51 2.49 -1.48
C LEU A 128 11.21 3.34 -2.54
N PRO A 129 11.89 2.73 -3.53
CA PRO A 129 12.66 3.42 -4.56
C PRO A 129 11.81 3.80 -5.78
N PHE A 130 10.67 4.49 -5.55
CA PHE A 130 9.91 5.04 -6.67
C PHE A 130 10.70 6.17 -7.35
N GLU A 131 10.49 6.30 -8.64
CA GLU A 131 10.97 7.45 -9.41
C GLU A 131 10.11 8.67 -9.09
N TYR A 132 10.65 9.57 -8.28
CA TYR A 132 9.97 10.79 -7.86
C TYR A 132 10.37 11.97 -8.74
N GLY A 133 9.45 12.92 -8.89
CA GLY A 133 9.74 14.21 -9.52
C GLY A 133 10.79 15.01 -8.77
N SER A 134 11.54 15.84 -9.50
CA SER A 134 12.53 16.74 -8.91
C SER A 134 11.87 17.93 -8.21
N GLU A 135 12.55 18.52 -7.22
CA GLU A 135 12.07 19.74 -6.53
C GLU A 135 11.96 20.93 -7.50
N LEU A 136 12.88 21.05 -8.47
CA LEU A 136 12.85 22.10 -9.49
C LEU A 136 11.59 22.05 -10.36
N GLN A 137 11.13 20.83 -10.71
CA GLN A 137 9.87 20.65 -11.45
C GLN A 137 8.63 20.95 -10.60
N ALA A 138 8.71 20.80 -9.28
CA ALA A 138 7.58 21.08 -8.39
C ALA A 138 7.28 22.57 -8.25
N GLU A 139 8.28 23.45 -8.41
CA GLU A 139 8.15 24.90 -8.24
C GLU A 139 7.93 25.67 -9.56
N SER A 140 8.54 25.21 -10.66
CA SER A 140 8.59 25.98 -11.92
C SER A 140 7.31 25.99 -12.72
N GLY A 141 6.36 25.09 -12.48
CA GLY A 141 5.20 24.95 -13.39
C GLY A 141 5.60 24.53 -14.81
N GLU A 142 6.90 24.28 -15.02
CA GLU A 142 7.48 23.94 -16.32
C GLU A 142 7.17 22.50 -16.75
N ALA A 143 7.20 22.30 -18.04
CA ALA A 143 6.76 21.10 -18.74
C ALA A 143 7.28 19.79 -18.12
N LEU A 144 6.45 18.80 -18.19
CA LEU A 144 6.71 17.39 -17.93
C LEU A 144 7.98 16.91 -18.67
N PRO A 145 8.68 15.85 -18.18
CA PRO A 145 9.79 15.24 -18.90
C PRO A 145 9.45 15.05 -20.38
N ALA A 146 10.42 15.16 -21.28
CA ALA A 146 10.24 15.19 -22.73
C ALA A 146 9.40 14.02 -23.32
N ALA A 147 9.31 12.90 -22.61
CA ALA A 147 8.39 11.81 -22.94
C ALA A 147 6.89 12.18 -22.82
N TYR A 148 6.58 13.30 -22.17
CA TYR A 148 5.22 13.78 -21.91
C TYR A 148 4.84 15.04 -22.67
N ASP A 149 5.74 15.58 -23.51
CA ASP A 149 5.54 16.85 -24.24
C ASP A 149 4.86 16.63 -25.61
N LYS A 150 3.71 15.94 -25.61
CA LYS A 150 2.72 16.15 -26.68
C LYS A 150 1.54 16.87 -26.07
N ARG A 151 1.67 18.19 -25.92
CA ARG A 151 0.48 19.05 -25.77
C ARG A 151 -0.45 18.73 -26.94
N PRO A 152 -1.73 18.38 -26.70
CA PRO A 152 -2.67 18.46 -27.80
C PRO A 152 -2.59 19.90 -28.33
N ASN A 153 -2.43 20.09 -29.63
CA ASN A 153 -2.75 21.35 -30.27
C ASN A 153 -4.22 21.61 -29.90
N VAL A 154 -4.45 22.37 -28.85
CA VAL A 154 -5.73 23.00 -28.61
C VAL A 154 -5.84 24.00 -29.72
N GLY A 155 -6.52 23.60 -30.80
CA GLY A 155 -6.90 24.52 -31.84
C GLY A 155 -7.53 25.73 -31.18
N GLU A 156 -7.23 26.91 -31.70
CA GLU A 156 -7.83 28.16 -31.31
C GLU A 156 -9.36 27.99 -31.29
N HIS A 157 -9.90 27.71 -30.12
CA HIS A 157 -11.32 27.71 -29.87
C HIS A 157 -11.64 28.96 -29.09
N ASP A 158 -12.30 29.83 -29.88
CA ASP A 158 -13.29 30.82 -29.51
C ASP A 158 -13.19 31.38 -28.09
N SER A 159 -12.84 32.64 -28.08
CA SER A 159 -12.80 33.52 -26.90
C SER A 159 -14.21 33.74 -26.34
N SER A 160 -14.73 32.75 -25.62
CA SER A 160 -15.77 33.01 -24.63
C SER A 160 -15.06 33.37 -23.32
N ASP A 161 -15.39 34.54 -22.74
CA ASP A 161 -14.88 35.17 -21.52
C ASP A 161 -15.08 34.31 -20.24
N HIS A 162 -14.58 33.08 -20.23
CA HIS A 162 -14.57 32.24 -19.02
C HIS A 162 -13.13 32.10 -18.56
N GLU A 163 -12.81 32.88 -17.52
CA GLU A 163 -11.55 32.71 -16.80
C GLU A 163 -11.37 31.22 -16.44
N PRO A 164 -10.28 30.57 -16.89
CA PRO A 164 -10.14 29.12 -16.69
C PRO A 164 -10.17 28.78 -15.20
N LEU A 165 -11.03 27.83 -14.84
CA LEU A 165 -11.28 27.45 -13.46
C LEU A 165 -10.03 26.83 -12.82
N LEU A 166 -9.51 27.48 -11.79
CA LEU A 166 -8.40 26.97 -10.99
C LEU A 166 -8.88 25.88 -10.04
N TYR A 167 -8.36 24.65 -10.20
CA TYR A 167 -8.66 23.52 -9.32
C TYR A 167 -7.63 23.37 -8.20
N THR A 168 -8.11 23.13 -6.98
CA THR A 168 -7.27 22.95 -5.80
C THR A 168 -6.74 21.55 -5.62
N GLY A 169 -7.26 20.58 -6.37
CA GLY A 169 -6.89 19.16 -6.35
C GLY A 169 -7.76 18.36 -7.32
N LEU A 170 -7.60 17.06 -7.29
CA LEU A 170 -8.33 16.11 -8.12
C LEU A 170 -9.03 15.07 -7.24
N VAL A 171 -10.31 14.79 -7.53
CA VAL A 171 -11.09 13.71 -6.93
C VAL A 171 -11.54 12.79 -8.05
N ILE A 172 -11.16 11.53 -8.00
CA ILE A 172 -11.52 10.52 -9.01
C ILE A 172 -12.45 9.50 -8.37
N ASP A 173 -13.64 9.32 -8.91
CA ASP A 173 -14.57 8.25 -8.52
C ASP A 173 -14.25 6.98 -9.31
N ALA A 174 -13.71 5.97 -8.64
CA ALA A 174 -13.36 4.67 -9.21
C ALA A 174 -14.21 3.51 -8.63
N ARG A 175 -15.32 3.81 -7.94
CA ARG A 175 -16.15 2.79 -7.26
C ARG A 175 -16.79 1.77 -8.20
N HIS A 176 -17.06 2.14 -9.43
CA HIS A 176 -17.66 1.27 -10.45
C HIS A 176 -16.64 0.37 -11.17
N LEU A 177 -15.33 0.57 -10.90
CA LEU A 177 -14.25 -0.23 -11.46
C LEU A 177 -13.68 -1.21 -10.43
N PRO A 178 -13.07 -2.32 -10.83
CA PRO A 178 -12.42 -3.27 -9.94
C PRO A 178 -11.04 -2.77 -9.45
N TYR A 179 -10.96 -1.47 -9.18
CA TYR A 179 -9.72 -0.84 -8.75
C TYR A 179 -9.29 -1.30 -7.36
N VAL A 180 -8.01 -1.57 -7.21
CA VAL A 180 -7.37 -1.94 -5.93
C VAL A 180 -6.36 -0.85 -5.55
N PRO A 181 -6.44 -0.29 -4.33
CA PRO A 181 -5.49 0.72 -3.88
C PRO A 181 -4.02 0.27 -3.96
N SER A 182 -3.13 1.20 -4.30
CA SER A 182 -1.69 0.98 -4.41
C SER A 182 -0.90 2.13 -3.80
N LEU A 183 0.40 1.93 -3.52
CA LEU A 183 1.27 2.97 -2.99
C LEU A 183 1.68 3.98 -4.07
N ASN A 184 1.75 3.52 -5.32
CA ASN A 184 2.05 4.35 -6.49
C ASN A 184 0.90 4.26 -7.48
N VAL A 185 0.01 5.25 -7.46
CA VAL A 185 -1.08 5.35 -8.41
C VAL A 185 -0.69 6.22 -9.59
N GLY A 186 -0.91 5.72 -10.81
CA GLY A 186 -0.87 6.52 -12.03
C GLY A 186 -2.25 7.04 -12.41
N VAL A 187 -2.35 8.25 -12.97
CA VAL A 187 -3.54 8.74 -13.65
C VAL A 187 -3.19 9.00 -15.10
N PHE A 188 -3.98 8.42 -16.00
CA PHE A 188 -3.75 8.41 -17.44
C PHE A 188 -4.95 8.98 -18.18
N THR A 189 -4.72 9.48 -19.38
CA THR A 189 -5.77 9.82 -20.32
C THR A 189 -6.18 8.57 -21.11
N SER A 190 -7.31 8.65 -21.84
CA SER A 190 -7.76 7.56 -22.72
C SER A 190 -6.77 7.23 -23.85
N THR A 191 -5.87 8.15 -24.19
CA THR A 191 -4.77 7.92 -25.16
C THR A 191 -3.52 7.30 -24.52
N GLY A 192 -3.56 6.97 -23.22
CA GLY A 192 -2.44 6.36 -22.48
C GLY A 192 -1.37 7.34 -21.99
N ARG A 193 -1.59 8.66 -22.12
CA ARG A 193 -0.68 9.67 -21.59
C ARG A 193 -0.84 9.76 -20.08
N GLN A 194 0.26 9.54 -19.34
CA GLN A 194 0.27 9.75 -17.89
C GLN A 194 0.24 11.24 -17.56
N ILE A 195 -0.67 11.63 -16.68
CA ILE A 195 -0.84 13.02 -16.22
C ILE A 195 -0.59 13.18 -14.73
N TYR A 196 -0.47 12.07 -13.99
CA TYR A 196 -0.16 12.07 -12.57
C TYR A 196 0.45 10.72 -12.13
N GLY A 197 1.28 10.74 -11.08
CA GLY A 197 1.90 9.58 -10.46
C GLY A 197 3.10 9.97 -9.61
N ALA A 198 3.94 9.01 -9.20
CA ALA A 198 5.13 9.27 -8.39
C ALA A 198 6.09 10.28 -9.04
N ALA A 199 6.31 10.17 -10.36
CA ALA A 199 7.17 11.07 -11.12
C ALA A 199 6.72 12.54 -11.11
N PHE A 200 5.50 12.83 -10.69
CA PHE A 200 4.94 14.18 -10.58
C PHE A 200 5.04 14.77 -9.18
N VAL A 201 5.46 13.98 -8.22
CA VAL A 201 5.47 14.35 -6.79
C VAL A 201 6.89 14.23 -6.26
N THR A 202 7.37 15.21 -5.49
CA THR A 202 8.69 15.08 -4.84
C THR A 202 8.65 13.98 -3.80
N ARG A 203 9.81 13.33 -3.56
CA ARG A 203 9.92 12.30 -2.51
C ARG A 203 9.48 12.84 -1.15
N ALA A 204 9.86 14.05 -0.80
CA ALA A 204 9.46 14.67 0.46
C ALA A 204 7.93 14.80 0.60
N THR A 205 7.25 15.20 -0.48
CA THR A 205 5.79 15.28 -0.52
C THR A 205 5.15 13.91 -0.44
N ALA A 206 5.63 12.92 -1.22
CA ALA A 206 5.12 11.55 -1.21
C ALA A 206 5.27 10.91 0.17
N VAL A 207 6.43 11.02 0.81
CA VAL A 207 6.66 10.52 2.17
C VAL A 207 5.73 11.19 3.18
N LYS A 208 5.53 12.49 3.09
CA LYS A 208 4.68 13.24 4.04
C LYS A 208 3.19 12.98 3.83
N ARG A 209 2.72 12.88 2.58
CA ARG A 209 1.29 12.89 2.24
C ARG A 209 0.78 11.65 1.54
N GLY A 210 1.67 10.75 1.09
CA GLY A 210 1.35 9.71 0.11
C GLY A 210 1.15 10.30 -1.29
N ILE A 211 1.21 9.48 -2.33
CA ILE A 211 0.97 9.92 -3.72
C ILE A 211 -0.50 10.27 -3.90
N ALA A 212 -1.44 9.40 -3.48
CA ALA A 212 -2.87 9.69 -3.42
C ALA A 212 -3.44 9.31 -2.04
N GLY A 213 -4.69 9.68 -1.77
CA GLY A 213 -5.44 9.22 -0.61
C GLY A 213 -6.71 8.50 -1.03
N TYR A 214 -7.05 7.42 -0.33
CA TYR A 214 -8.18 6.56 -0.64
C TYR A 214 -9.30 6.75 0.38
N PHE A 215 -10.54 6.93 -0.10
CA PHE A 215 -11.70 7.19 0.73
C PHE A 215 -12.95 6.53 0.15
N ALA A 216 -13.93 6.24 1.00
CA ALA A 216 -15.23 5.74 0.56
C ALA A 216 -16.15 6.86 0.04
N SER A 217 -15.88 8.12 0.42
CA SER A 217 -16.67 9.28 0.04
C SER A 217 -15.80 10.52 -0.12
N ASP A 218 -16.14 11.33 -1.12
CA ASP A 218 -15.52 12.65 -1.34
C ASP A 218 -15.93 13.69 -0.31
N SER A 219 -17.02 13.46 0.43
CA SER A 219 -17.49 14.30 1.54
C SER A 219 -16.76 14.03 2.86
N ALA A 220 -15.93 12.98 2.95
CA ALA A 220 -15.16 12.69 4.14
C ALA A 220 -14.25 13.89 4.50
N PRO A 221 -14.18 14.32 5.78
CA PRO A 221 -13.40 15.50 6.17
C PRO A 221 -11.91 15.45 5.76
N SER A 222 -11.32 14.25 5.76
CA SER A 222 -9.94 14.04 5.32
C SER A 222 -9.78 14.10 3.81
N ALA A 223 -10.76 13.62 3.04
CA ALA A 223 -10.77 13.77 1.58
C ALA A 223 -10.86 15.25 1.18
N LEU A 224 -11.78 16.00 1.81
CA LEU A 224 -11.93 17.45 1.59
C LEU A 224 -10.66 18.23 1.95
N ARG A 225 -10.03 17.92 3.09
CA ARG A 225 -8.75 18.55 3.47
C ARG A 225 -7.64 18.25 2.47
N ARG A 226 -7.62 17.04 1.90
CA ARG A 226 -6.61 16.66 0.92
C ARG A 226 -6.81 17.34 -0.43
N ALA A 227 -8.02 17.27 -0.99
CA ALA A 227 -8.36 17.80 -2.30
C ALA A 227 -8.46 19.34 -2.33
N GLY A 228 -8.73 19.96 -1.17
CA GLY A 228 -8.91 21.40 -1.05
C GLY A 228 -10.34 21.85 -1.35
N LYS A 229 -10.56 23.19 -1.44
CA LYS A 229 -11.90 23.78 -1.46
C LYS A 229 -12.65 23.61 -2.78
N ARG A 230 -11.92 23.51 -3.91
CA ARG A 230 -12.50 23.44 -5.26
C ARG A 230 -11.75 22.40 -6.11
N PRO A 231 -11.85 21.10 -5.79
CA PRO A 231 -11.24 20.07 -6.60
C PRO A 231 -11.99 19.86 -7.92
N LEU A 232 -11.28 19.46 -8.96
CA LEU A 232 -11.90 18.83 -10.12
C LEU A 232 -12.40 17.45 -9.70
N LYS A 233 -13.69 17.17 -9.92
CA LYS A 233 -14.29 15.85 -9.65
C LYS A 233 -14.55 15.17 -10.98
N VAL A 234 -14.03 13.96 -11.15
CA VAL A 234 -14.12 13.17 -12.38
C VAL A 234 -14.49 11.73 -12.07
N SER A 235 -15.08 11.04 -13.03
CA SER A 235 -15.23 9.58 -12.98
C SER A 235 -14.05 8.92 -13.69
N ALA A 236 -13.50 7.86 -13.10
CA ALA A 236 -12.61 6.98 -13.83
C ALA A 236 -13.39 6.33 -14.98
N ILE A 237 -12.80 6.20 -16.16
CA ILE A 237 -13.46 5.56 -17.30
C ILE A 237 -12.96 4.14 -17.54
N ASP A 238 -11.73 3.84 -17.12
CA ASP A 238 -11.10 2.53 -17.26
C ASP A 238 -9.91 2.39 -16.31
N LEU A 239 -9.29 1.22 -16.30
CA LEU A 239 -8.01 0.94 -15.65
C LEU A 239 -6.96 0.66 -16.73
N GLN A 240 -5.74 1.17 -16.52
CA GLN A 240 -4.62 0.87 -17.41
C GLN A 240 -4.34 -0.64 -17.41
N ALA A 241 -4.31 -1.25 -18.59
CA ALA A 241 -3.96 -2.65 -18.73
C ALA A 241 -2.45 -2.88 -18.50
N ALA A 242 -2.12 -4.00 -17.86
CA ALA A 242 -0.77 -4.51 -17.65
C ALA A 242 0.18 -3.69 -16.75
N GLY A 243 0.30 -4.11 -15.50
CA GLY A 243 1.43 -3.79 -14.60
C GLY A 243 1.37 -2.46 -13.90
N GLU A 244 0.63 -1.49 -14.39
CA GLU A 244 0.46 -0.19 -13.75
C GLU A 244 -0.94 -0.10 -13.12
N HIS A 245 -0.99 0.12 -11.82
CA HIS A 245 -2.25 0.39 -11.12
C HIS A 245 -2.73 1.80 -11.47
N GLY A 246 -2.98 2.01 -12.75
CA GLY A 246 -3.36 3.27 -13.34
C GLY A 246 -4.86 3.42 -13.46
N ILE A 247 -5.34 4.62 -13.20
CA ILE A 247 -6.72 5.03 -13.43
C ILE A 247 -6.76 5.86 -14.69
N VAL A 248 -7.67 5.54 -15.60
CA VAL A 248 -7.88 6.31 -16.83
C VAL A 248 -9.03 7.30 -16.63
N ILE A 249 -8.82 8.56 -17.00
CA ILE A 249 -9.85 9.61 -17.07
C ILE A 249 -10.02 10.09 -18.50
N SER A 250 -11.12 10.82 -18.78
CA SER A 250 -11.38 11.35 -20.12
C SER A 250 -10.33 12.40 -20.55
N GLU A 251 -10.12 12.54 -21.86
CA GLU A 251 -9.27 13.60 -22.42
C GLU A 251 -9.81 14.99 -22.05
N GLU A 252 -11.14 15.16 -22.02
CA GLU A 252 -11.78 16.41 -21.64
C GLU A 252 -11.46 16.81 -20.20
N ASP A 253 -11.56 15.88 -19.25
CA ASP A 253 -11.25 16.13 -17.85
C ASP A 253 -9.76 16.35 -17.62
N ALA A 254 -8.93 15.63 -18.36
CA ALA A 254 -7.48 15.84 -18.35
C ALA A 254 -7.14 17.25 -18.90
N ALA A 255 -7.79 17.68 -19.99
CA ALA A 255 -7.60 19.02 -20.54
C ALA A 255 -8.01 20.12 -19.57
N LYS A 256 -9.17 20.00 -18.88
CA LYS A 256 -9.59 20.92 -17.82
C LYS A 256 -8.55 21.06 -16.69
N LEU A 257 -7.98 19.92 -16.28
CA LEU A 257 -6.99 19.86 -15.20
C LEU A 257 -5.66 20.51 -15.61
N LEU A 258 -5.22 20.27 -16.84
CA LEU A 258 -3.95 20.72 -17.39
C LEU A 258 -4.01 22.15 -17.96
N ALA A 259 -5.18 22.72 -18.14
CA ALA A 259 -5.37 24.08 -18.68
C ALA A 259 -4.67 25.16 -17.80
N HIS A 260 -4.46 24.87 -16.52
CA HIS A 260 -3.89 25.84 -15.57
C HIS A 260 -2.65 25.27 -14.87
N SER A 261 -1.54 26.01 -14.91
CA SER A 261 -0.29 25.62 -14.22
C SER A 261 -0.47 25.44 -12.71
N ASP A 262 -1.31 26.27 -12.07
CA ASP A 262 -1.61 26.17 -10.65
C ASP A 262 -2.44 24.91 -10.29
N SER A 263 -3.32 24.45 -11.18
CA SER A 263 -4.03 23.17 -10.99
C SER A 263 -3.01 22.02 -11.01
N THR A 264 -2.10 22.02 -11.97
CA THR A 264 -1.01 21.05 -12.07
C THR A 264 -0.09 21.10 -10.83
N ARG A 265 0.29 22.31 -10.37
CA ARG A 265 1.08 22.51 -9.15
C ARG A 265 0.37 21.95 -7.92
N ASN A 266 -0.94 22.08 -7.81
CA ASN A 266 -1.72 21.52 -6.72
C ASN A 266 -1.72 19.98 -6.73
N MET A 267 -1.76 19.34 -7.89
CA MET A 267 -1.57 17.88 -7.99
C MET A 267 -0.17 17.46 -7.53
N ARG A 268 0.89 18.16 -7.94
CA ARG A 268 2.27 17.89 -7.49
C ARG A 268 2.45 17.97 -5.97
N ARG A 269 1.55 18.65 -5.26
CA ARG A 269 1.44 18.66 -3.79
C ARG A 269 0.65 17.46 -3.25
N ALA A 270 0.45 16.41 -4.05
CA ALA A 270 -0.32 15.20 -3.73
C ALA A 270 -1.76 15.51 -3.27
N ARG A 271 -2.42 16.48 -3.90
CA ARG A 271 -3.83 16.80 -3.64
C ARG A 271 -4.76 15.96 -4.53
N VAL A 272 -4.50 14.66 -4.54
CA VAL A 272 -5.27 13.67 -5.29
C VAL A 272 -5.98 12.73 -4.32
N VAL A 273 -7.28 12.54 -4.56
CA VAL A 273 -8.20 11.69 -3.81
C VAL A 273 -8.81 10.68 -4.77
N ILE A 274 -8.84 9.43 -4.38
CA ILE A 274 -9.49 8.36 -5.12
C ILE A 274 -10.60 7.80 -4.25
N ILE A 275 -11.81 7.79 -4.80
CA ILE A 275 -12.99 7.22 -4.14
C ILE A 275 -13.13 5.78 -4.60
N VAL A 276 -13.12 4.87 -3.64
CA VAL A 276 -13.26 3.44 -3.84
C VAL A 276 -14.37 2.87 -2.97
N ASN A 277 -14.85 1.67 -3.25
CA ASN A 277 -15.80 1.00 -2.38
C ASN A 277 -15.17 0.77 -0.99
N ALA A 278 -16.00 0.83 0.05
CA ALA A 278 -15.54 0.76 1.45
C ALA A 278 -14.82 -0.56 1.79
N ASP A 279 -15.19 -1.66 1.13
CA ASP A 279 -14.54 -2.98 1.26
C ASP A 279 -13.09 -2.96 0.76
N LYS A 280 -12.76 -2.08 -0.20
CA LYS A 280 -11.40 -1.91 -0.74
C LYS A 280 -10.48 -1.09 0.17
N LEU A 281 -11.02 -0.41 1.16
CA LEU A 281 -10.22 0.37 2.12
C LEU A 281 -9.54 -0.49 3.18
N ARG A 282 -9.94 -1.77 3.32
CA ARG A 282 -9.31 -2.74 4.21
C ARG A 282 -9.03 -4.04 3.47
N GLU A 283 -7.76 -4.32 3.29
CA GLU A 283 -7.27 -5.50 2.58
C GLU A 283 -6.63 -6.47 3.58
N ARG A 284 -7.11 -7.73 3.62
CA ARG A 284 -6.62 -8.77 4.54
C ARG A 284 -5.65 -9.71 3.82
N TYR A 285 -4.59 -10.10 4.57
CA TYR A 285 -3.55 -11.02 4.13
C TYR A 285 -3.39 -12.19 5.08
#